data_6b82a663aa0ba9c9e6de9c78b88c64b7
#
_entry.id   6b82a663aa0ba9c9e6de9c78b88c64b7
#
_cell.length_a   1.000
_cell.length_b   1.000
_cell.length_c   1.000
_cell.angle_alpha   90.00
_cell.angle_beta   90.00
_cell.angle_gamma   90.00
#
_symmetry.space_group_name_H-M   'P 1'
#
loop_
_entity.id
_entity.type
_entity.pdbx_description
1 polymer ?
#
loop_
_entity_poly.entity_id
_entity_poly.type
_entity_poly.pdbx_seq_one_letter_code
_entity_poly.pdbx_strand_id
1 'polypeptide(L)'
;MTPGDPNTVQPAGCIQSPDFDIRTDFPQYRIYQNGKYVESRKDLFDVWASSHVGFLIGCSFSFEDALTAAGLQPRHQRTGTIVAMYRSNIPLLPAGIFTGGHCIVSMRPYRPEQVDRVREVTRPYLSTHGEPVAWGWEGAKQLGIKEIKKPDFGEPQIFEEGEVPVFWVSYIVFACWYSELSSDTFL
;
A
#
# COMPACT_ATOMS: atom_id res chain seq x y z
N MET A 1 -13.53 -0.71 -13.02
CA MET A 1 -14.84 -1.34 -12.68
C MET A 1 -15.97 -0.54 -13.27
N THR A 2 -17.10 -1.18 -13.55
CA THR A 2 -18.33 -0.50 -13.97
C THR A 2 -19.02 0.03 -12.71
N PRO A 3 -19.46 1.31 -12.65
CA PRO A 3 -20.15 1.81 -11.48
C PRO A 3 -21.37 0.94 -11.15
N GLY A 4 -21.55 0.62 -9.88
CA GLY A 4 -22.65 -0.20 -9.38
C GLY A 4 -22.55 -1.70 -9.59
N ASP A 5 -21.66 -2.18 -10.46
CA ASP A 5 -21.45 -3.62 -10.69
C ASP A 5 -20.40 -4.17 -9.73
N PRO A 6 -20.79 -4.99 -8.73
CA PRO A 6 -19.86 -5.53 -7.75
C PRO A 6 -19.06 -6.74 -8.25
N ASN A 7 -19.44 -7.32 -9.39
CA ASN A 7 -18.93 -8.59 -9.88
C ASN A 7 -17.93 -8.45 -11.04
N THR A 8 -17.85 -7.28 -11.66
CA THR A 8 -17.00 -7.06 -12.83
C THR A 8 -15.80 -6.20 -12.51
N VAL A 9 -14.59 -6.70 -12.83
CA VAL A 9 -13.31 -5.99 -12.71
C VAL A 9 -12.75 -5.69 -14.10
N GLN A 10 -12.26 -4.46 -14.29
CA GLN A 10 -11.58 -4.05 -15.50
C GLN A 10 -10.07 -3.83 -15.22
N PRO A 11 -9.17 -4.18 -16.15
CA PRO A 11 -9.45 -4.86 -17.43
C PRO A 11 -9.95 -6.29 -17.23
N ALA A 12 -10.69 -6.80 -18.21
CA ALA A 12 -11.18 -8.16 -18.18
C ALA A 12 -10.05 -9.18 -18.01
N GLY A 13 -10.28 -10.23 -17.22
CA GLY A 13 -9.29 -11.26 -16.93
C GLY A 13 -8.37 -10.99 -15.73
N CYS A 14 -8.46 -9.83 -15.08
CA CYS A 14 -7.75 -9.59 -13.82
C CYS A 14 -8.19 -10.53 -12.70
N ILE A 15 -9.48 -10.88 -12.69
CA ILE A 15 -10.06 -11.89 -11.81
C ILE A 15 -10.70 -12.96 -12.68
N GLN A 16 -10.35 -14.21 -12.41
CA GLN A 16 -10.83 -15.35 -13.19
C GLN A 16 -11.92 -16.15 -12.45
N SER A 17 -12.21 -15.80 -11.19
CA SER A 17 -13.29 -16.45 -10.45
C SER A 17 -14.65 -16.00 -11.01
N PRO A 18 -15.52 -16.93 -11.45
CA PRO A 18 -16.86 -16.59 -11.91
C PRO A 18 -17.77 -16.10 -10.80
N ASP A 19 -17.42 -16.40 -9.54
CA ASP A 19 -18.23 -16.08 -8.36
C ASP A 19 -17.72 -14.82 -7.63
N PHE A 20 -16.78 -14.06 -8.24
CA PHE A 20 -16.24 -12.86 -7.61
C PHE A 20 -17.34 -11.83 -7.32
N ASP A 21 -17.36 -11.39 -6.06
CA ASP A 21 -18.20 -10.28 -5.59
C ASP A 21 -17.41 -9.40 -4.60
N ILE A 22 -17.10 -8.18 -5.01
CA ILE A 22 -16.34 -7.24 -4.18
C ILE A 22 -17.02 -6.95 -2.83
N ARG A 23 -18.31 -7.22 -2.69
CA ARG A 23 -19.08 -6.99 -1.47
C ARG A 23 -18.86 -8.07 -0.41
N THR A 24 -18.33 -9.24 -0.78
CA THR A 24 -18.21 -10.41 0.11
C THR A 24 -16.84 -11.06 0.12
N ASP A 25 -16.01 -10.87 -0.90
CA ASP A 25 -14.77 -11.63 -1.11
C ASP A 25 -13.57 -11.17 -0.27
N PHE A 26 -13.79 -10.16 0.57
CA PHE A 26 -12.74 -9.69 1.49
C PHE A 26 -13.10 -10.03 2.93
N PRO A 27 -12.09 -10.36 3.76
CA PRO A 27 -12.34 -10.81 5.14
C PRO A 27 -12.95 -9.74 6.03
N GLN A 28 -12.79 -8.46 5.70
CA GLN A 28 -13.34 -7.34 6.46
C GLN A 28 -13.43 -6.08 5.60
N TYR A 29 -14.50 -5.31 5.80
CA TYR A 29 -14.74 -3.99 5.23
C TYR A 29 -14.79 -2.95 6.34
N ARG A 30 -14.17 -1.80 6.12
CA ARG A 30 -14.30 -0.64 6.99
C ARG A 30 -15.14 0.41 6.30
N ILE A 31 -16.21 0.83 6.96
CA ILE A 31 -17.12 1.85 6.46
C ILE A 31 -16.68 3.20 6.99
N TYR A 32 -16.51 4.14 6.08
CA TYR A 32 -16.25 5.53 6.38
C TYR A 32 -17.39 6.36 5.80
N GLN A 33 -17.86 7.36 6.55
CA GLN A 33 -18.86 8.31 6.10
C GLN A 33 -18.37 9.72 6.43
N ASN A 34 -18.34 10.60 5.44
CA ASN A 34 -17.79 11.95 5.59
C ASN A 34 -16.36 11.96 6.20
N GLY A 35 -15.50 11.08 5.70
CA GLY A 35 -14.12 10.93 6.18
C GLY A 35 -13.96 10.29 7.57
N LYS A 36 -15.04 9.93 8.26
CA LYS A 36 -14.99 9.33 9.60
C LYS A 36 -15.29 7.84 9.55
N TYR A 37 -14.50 7.06 10.28
CA TYR A 37 -14.80 5.64 10.49
C TYR A 37 -16.13 5.49 11.23
N VAL A 38 -17.00 4.64 10.68
CA VAL A 38 -18.31 4.34 11.26
C VAL A 38 -18.31 2.95 11.89
N GLU A 39 -17.99 1.92 11.10
CA GLU A 39 -18.04 0.53 11.56
C GLU A 39 -17.19 -0.40 10.69
N SER A 40 -17.00 -1.64 11.16
CA SER A 40 -16.45 -2.73 10.35
C SER A 40 -17.54 -3.78 10.10
N ARG A 41 -17.57 -4.31 8.86
CA ARG A 41 -18.52 -5.31 8.39
C ARG A 41 -17.83 -6.49 7.72
N LYS A 42 -18.56 -7.59 7.55
CA LYS A 42 -18.10 -8.75 6.77
C LYS A 42 -18.59 -8.74 5.33
N ASP A 43 -19.60 -7.92 5.04
CA ASP A 43 -20.16 -7.72 3.71
C ASP A 43 -20.65 -6.29 3.53
N LEU A 44 -21.02 -5.95 2.28
CA LEU A 44 -21.49 -4.62 1.89
C LEU A 44 -22.88 -4.64 1.26
N PHE A 45 -23.66 -5.70 1.41
CA PHE A 45 -24.95 -5.82 0.70
C PHE A 45 -25.89 -4.65 0.95
N ASP A 46 -26.00 -4.21 2.22
CA ASP A 46 -26.94 -3.15 2.62
C ASP A 46 -26.47 -1.74 2.27
N VAL A 47 -25.16 -1.57 2.02
CA VAL A 47 -24.54 -0.25 1.80
C VAL A 47 -24.05 -0.05 0.37
N TRP A 48 -24.03 -1.12 -0.45
CA TRP A 48 -23.61 -1.01 -1.84
C TRP A 48 -24.70 -0.37 -2.68
N ALA A 49 -24.36 0.72 -3.33
CA ALA A 49 -25.26 1.45 -4.22
C ALA A 49 -24.78 1.41 -5.68
N SER A 50 -25.69 1.66 -6.62
CA SER A 50 -25.40 1.71 -8.06
C SER A 50 -24.42 2.82 -8.46
N SER A 51 -24.16 3.78 -7.58
CA SER A 51 -23.16 4.83 -7.77
C SER A 51 -21.77 4.47 -7.24
N HIS A 52 -21.62 3.39 -6.49
CA HIS A 52 -20.34 3.00 -5.96
C HIS A 52 -19.39 2.52 -7.06
N VAL A 53 -18.13 2.87 -6.93
CA VAL A 53 -17.03 2.41 -7.79
C VAL A 53 -16.03 1.66 -6.91
N GLY A 54 -15.83 0.38 -7.21
CA GLY A 54 -14.83 -0.42 -6.50
C GLY A 54 -13.46 -0.35 -7.18
N PHE A 55 -12.39 -0.44 -6.39
CA PHE A 55 -11.01 -0.51 -6.87
C PHE A 55 -10.31 -1.70 -6.23
N LEU A 56 -9.62 -2.49 -7.04
CA LEU A 56 -8.66 -3.48 -6.56
C LEU A 56 -7.26 -2.90 -6.72
N ILE A 57 -6.54 -2.86 -5.62
CA ILE A 57 -5.22 -2.24 -5.59
C ILE A 57 -4.20 -3.30 -5.17
N GLY A 58 -3.21 -3.56 -6.04
CA GLY A 58 -2.13 -4.49 -5.74
C GLY A 58 -1.26 -4.00 -4.57
N CYS A 59 -0.56 -4.92 -3.93
CA CYS A 59 0.33 -4.61 -2.81
C CYS A 59 1.74 -5.16 -3.02
N SER A 60 2.65 -4.89 -2.08
CA SER A 60 4.07 -5.28 -2.15
C SER A 60 4.31 -6.79 -2.22
N PHE A 61 3.37 -7.61 -1.83
CA PHE A 61 3.47 -9.07 -1.97
C PHE A 61 3.73 -9.49 -3.42
N SER A 62 3.32 -8.67 -4.40
CA SER A 62 3.55 -8.94 -5.82
C SER A 62 5.03 -9.11 -6.19
N PHE A 63 5.97 -8.46 -5.50
CA PHE A 63 7.40 -8.55 -5.78
C PHE A 63 8.21 -9.27 -4.68
N GLU A 64 7.64 -9.52 -3.52
CA GLU A 64 8.36 -10.12 -2.38
C GLU A 64 8.78 -11.56 -2.65
N ASP A 65 7.98 -12.33 -3.38
CA ASP A 65 8.35 -13.68 -3.82
C ASP A 65 9.55 -13.64 -4.78
N ALA A 66 9.59 -12.66 -5.68
CA ALA A 66 10.73 -12.48 -6.57
C ALA A 66 12.01 -12.07 -5.82
N LEU A 67 11.91 -11.22 -4.80
CA LEU A 67 13.03 -10.91 -3.92
C LEU A 67 13.51 -12.15 -3.17
N THR A 68 12.60 -12.96 -2.65
CA THR A 68 12.92 -14.20 -1.95
C THR A 68 13.60 -15.20 -2.88
N ALA A 69 13.10 -15.38 -4.11
CA ALA A 69 13.72 -16.24 -5.14
C ALA A 69 15.13 -15.73 -5.54
N ALA A 70 15.38 -14.42 -5.47
CA ALA A 70 16.68 -13.81 -5.73
C ALA A 70 17.66 -13.86 -4.54
N GLY A 71 17.29 -14.49 -3.42
CA GLY A 71 18.08 -14.54 -2.19
C GLY A 71 18.06 -13.25 -1.36
N LEU A 72 17.08 -12.39 -1.62
CA LEU A 72 16.89 -11.07 -1.00
C LEU A 72 15.63 -11.04 -0.13
N GLN A 73 15.33 -12.13 0.57
CA GLN A 73 14.11 -12.28 1.36
C GLN A 73 13.90 -11.10 2.33
N PRO A 74 12.73 -10.42 2.27
CA PRO A 74 12.41 -9.33 3.18
C PRO A 74 12.47 -9.73 4.65
N ARG A 75 12.99 -8.84 5.50
CA ARG A 75 13.19 -9.09 6.93
C ARG A 75 11.90 -9.47 7.64
N HIS A 76 10.83 -8.74 7.42
CA HIS A 76 9.55 -8.97 8.06
C HIS A 76 8.97 -10.38 7.76
N GLN A 77 9.23 -10.95 6.57
CA GLN A 77 8.86 -12.34 6.28
C GLN A 77 9.68 -13.34 7.13
N ARG A 78 10.98 -13.06 7.33
CA ARG A 78 11.84 -13.93 8.16
C ARG A 78 11.47 -13.88 9.63
N THR A 79 11.00 -12.73 10.11
CA THR A 79 10.66 -12.49 11.53
C THR A 79 9.18 -12.67 11.85
N GLY A 80 8.31 -12.88 10.83
CA GLY A 80 6.87 -12.99 11.03
C GLY A 80 6.20 -11.69 11.48
N THR A 81 6.82 -10.53 11.17
CA THR A 81 6.31 -9.21 11.53
C THR A 81 5.59 -8.55 10.35
N ILE A 82 4.89 -7.45 10.61
CA ILE A 82 4.29 -6.62 9.56
C ILE A 82 5.32 -5.62 9.05
N VAL A 83 5.39 -5.43 7.72
CA VAL A 83 6.31 -4.47 7.10
C VAL A 83 6.13 -3.07 7.67
N ALA A 84 7.24 -2.40 8.01
CA ALA A 84 7.21 -1.02 8.50
C ALA A 84 6.80 -0.04 7.40
N MET A 85 5.89 0.87 7.69
CA MET A 85 5.42 1.88 6.75
C MET A 85 5.40 3.26 7.40
N TYR A 86 5.74 4.27 6.59
CA TYR A 86 5.93 5.66 7.05
C TYR A 86 5.18 6.63 6.16
N ARG A 87 4.62 7.67 6.75
CA ARG A 87 4.14 8.85 6.03
C ARG A 87 5.33 9.62 5.50
N SER A 88 5.39 9.80 4.19
CA SER A 88 6.45 10.59 3.57
C SER A 88 6.01 12.04 3.36
N ASN A 89 6.96 12.89 2.98
CA ASN A 89 6.69 14.26 2.55
C ASN A 89 6.38 14.40 1.04
N ILE A 90 6.28 13.27 0.31
CA ILE A 90 5.94 13.27 -1.11
C ILE A 90 4.43 13.49 -1.25
N PRO A 91 3.98 14.61 -1.86
CA PRO A 91 2.56 14.85 -2.04
C PRO A 91 1.99 13.90 -3.11
N LEU A 92 0.74 13.49 -2.92
CA LEU A 92 -0.03 12.82 -3.96
C LEU A 92 -0.46 13.82 -5.02
N LEU A 93 -0.57 13.36 -6.28
CA LEU A 93 -1.12 14.17 -7.35
C LEU A 93 -2.62 14.41 -7.10
N PRO A 94 -3.08 15.66 -7.07
CA PRO A 94 -4.49 15.96 -6.91
C PRO A 94 -5.32 15.38 -8.06
N ALA A 95 -6.48 14.80 -7.74
CA ALA A 95 -7.42 14.26 -8.73
C ALA A 95 -8.87 14.53 -8.29
N GLY A 96 -9.51 15.52 -8.88
CA GLY A 96 -10.86 15.95 -8.51
C GLY A 96 -10.92 16.43 -7.06
N ILE A 97 -11.79 15.81 -6.28
CA ILE A 97 -11.95 16.09 -4.85
C ILE A 97 -10.80 15.55 -3.99
N PHE A 98 -9.97 14.70 -4.56
CA PHE A 98 -8.85 14.07 -3.89
C PHE A 98 -7.63 15.01 -3.89
N THR A 99 -7.41 15.69 -2.78
CA THR A 99 -6.34 16.69 -2.62
C THR A 99 -5.65 16.54 -1.25
N GLY A 100 -4.41 17.02 -1.14
CA GLY A 100 -3.72 17.19 0.14
C GLY A 100 -3.09 15.92 0.77
N GLY A 101 -3.25 14.74 0.18
CA GLY A 101 -2.65 13.51 0.70
C GLY A 101 -1.14 13.40 0.41
N HIS A 102 -0.45 12.56 1.18
CA HIS A 102 0.97 12.23 0.98
C HIS A 102 1.16 10.74 0.76
N CYS A 103 2.21 10.38 0.02
CA CYS A 103 2.58 8.99 -0.19
C CYS A 103 2.96 8.32 1.14
N ILE A 104 2.46 7.11 1.36
CA ILE A 104 3.03 6.20 2.35
C ILE A 104 4.12 5.39 1.67
N VAL A 105 5.23 5.18 2.37
CA VAL A 105 6.31 4.32 1.90
C VAL A 105 6.48 3.13 2.83
N SER A 106 6.67 1.94 2.27
CA SER A 106 7.03 0.74 3.00
C SER A 106 8.56 0.56 3.00
N MET A 107 9.14 0.08 4.10
CA MET A 107 10.58 -0.01 4.26
C MET A 107 11.04 -1.45 4.51
N ARG A 108 12.15 -1.81 3.87
CA ARG A 108 12.86 -3.06 4.12
C ARG A 108 14.35 -2.78 4.27
N PRO A 109 15.03 -3.35 5.30
CA PRO A 109 16.47 -3.21 5.45
C PRO A 109 17.20 -4.13 4.45
N TYR A 110 18.25 -3.60 3.82
CA TYR A 110 19.18 -4.32 2.97
C TYR A 110 20.59 -3.77 3.12
N ARG A 111 21.61 -4.54 2.76
CA ARG A 111 22.98 -4.04 2.67
C ARG A 111 23.14 -3.11 1.47
N PRO A 112 23.98 -2.07 1.54
CA PRO A 112 24.18 -1.14 0.43
C PRO A 112 24.52 -1.82 -0.90
N GLU A 113 25.33 -2.87 -0.89
CA GLU A 113 25.71 -3.64 -2.07
C GLU A 113 24.56 -4.47 -2.69
N GLN A 114 23.49 -4.67 -1.96
CA GLN A 114 22.30 -5.37 -2.44
C GLN A 114 21.27 -4.44 -3.12
N VAL A 115 21.39 -3.13 -2.90
CA VAL A 115 20.36 -2.17 -3.34
C VAL A 115 20.14 -2.22 -4.85
N ASP A 116 21.21 -2.25 -5.65
CA ASP A 116 21.05 -2.30 -7.11
C ASP A 116 20.36 -3.60 -7.57
N ARG A 117 20.69 -4.72 -6.93
CA ARG A 117 20.03 -5.99 -7.22
C ARG A 117 18.56 -5.98 -6.81
N VAL A 118 18.23 -5.39 -5.65
CA VAL A 118 16.83 -5.19 -5.21
C VAL A 118 16.05 -4.37 -6.23
N ARG A 119 16.64 -3.29 -6.73
CA ARG A 119 16.03 -2.43 -7.77
C ARG A 119 15.76 -3.21 -9.06
N GLU A 120 16.74 -3.96 -9.55
CA GLU A 120 16.58 -4.80 -10.75
C GLU A 120 15.43 -5.79 -10.62
N VAL A 121 15.36 -6.49 -9.48
CA VAL A 121 14.33 -7.52 -9.22
C VAL A 121 12.94 -6.90 -9.14
N THR A 122 12.79 -5.71 -8.57
CA THR A 122 11.47 -5.07 -8.37
C THR A 122 11.04 -4.21 -9.55
N ARG A 123 11.95 -3.80 -10.43
CA ARG A 123 11.65 -2.98 -11.63
C ARG A 123 10.51 -3.48 -12.50
N PRO A 124 10.37 -4.79 -12.79
CA PRO A 124 9.28 -5.29 -13.63
C PRO A 124 7.88 -5.08 -13.05
N TYR A 125 7.75 -4.79 -11.75
CA TYR A 125 6.48 -4.69 -11.05
C TYR A 125 5.90 -3.27 -11.08
N LEU A 126 6.04 -2.56 -12.19
CA LEU A 126 5.60 -1.16 -12.37
C LEU A 126 4.12 -0.92 -12.11
N SER A 127 3.27 -1.92 -12.40
CA SER A 127 1.82 -1.82 -12.16
C SER A 127 1.44 -1.89 -10.67
N THR A 128 2.39 -2.20 -9.79
CA THR A 128 2.19 -2.24 -8.35
C THR A 128 3.10 -1.25 -7.62
N HIS A 129 4.39 -1.53 -7.48
CA HIS A 129 5.31 -0.69 -6.69
C HIS A 129 6.57 -0.26 -7.45
N GLY A 130 6.97 -1.02 -8.46
CA GLY A 130 8.19 -0.76 -9.22
C GLY A 130 9.46 -0.84 -8.38
N GLU A 131 10.43 -0.01 -8.74
CA GLU A 131 11.68 0.15 -8.00
C GLU A 131 11.49 0.93 -6.69
N PRO A 132 12.43 0.79 -5.73
CA PRO A 132 12.49 1.68 -4.58
C PRO A 132 12.58 3.15 -4.99
N VAL A 133 11.87 4.00 -4.28
CA VAL A 133 11.86 5.47 -4.51
C VAL A 133 12.98 6.18 -3.74
N ALA A 134 13.52 5.55 -2.70
CA ALA A 134 14.65 6.06 -1.93
C ALA A 134 15.35 4.91 -1.18
N TRP A 135 16.60 5.11 -0.81
CA TRP A 135 17.38 4.19 0.01
C TRP A 135 18.46 4.90 0.80
N GLY A 136 18.99 4.21 1.81
CA GLY A 136 19.97 4.76 2.73
C GLY A 136 19.38 5.74 3.74
N TRP A 137 20.20 6.17 4.66
CA TRP A 137 19.80 7.10 5.72
C TRP A 137 19.49 8.49 5.18
N GLU A 138 20.19 8.92 4.13
CA GLU A 138 19.87 10.18 3.44
C GLU A 138 18.55 10.08 2.71
N GLY A 139 18.23 8.93 2.08
CA GLY A 139 16.92 8.69 1.47
C GLY A 139 15.78 8.77 2.50
N ALA A 140 15.97 8.21 3.70
CA ALA A 140 15.01 8.34 4.79
C ALA A 140 14.77 9.81 5.16
N LYS A 141 15.83 10.59 5.27
CA LYS A 141 15.75 12.03 5.58
C LYS A 141 15.04 12.82 4.46
N GLN A 142 15.34 12.53 3.19
CA GLN A 142 14.67 13.14 2.03
C GLN A 142 13.17 12.86 2.01
N LEU A 143 12.75 11.67 2.46
CA LEU A 143 11.34 11.30 2.62
C LEU A 143 10.67 11.94 3.85
N GLY A 144 11.43 12.67 4.68
CA GLY A 144 10.91 13.29 5.89
C GLY A 144 10.76 12.33 7.08
N ILE A 145 11.31 11.12 7.00
CA ILE A 145 11.23 10.12 8.07
C ILE A 145 12.24 10.48 9.16
N LYS A 146 11.72 10.85 10.34
CA LYS A 146 12.56 11.31 11.48
C LYS A 146 13.01 10.15 12.37
N GLU A 147 12.15 9.16 12.59
CA GLU A 147 12.38 8.06 13.53
C GLU A 147 12.10 6.71 12.85
N ILE A 148 13.13 6.08 12.30
CA ILE A 148 13.00 4.80 11.59
C ILE A 148 12.51 3.65 12.51
N LYS A 149 12.68 3.78 13.82
CA LYS A 149 12.21 2.79 14.80
C LYS A 149 10.75 2.97 15.22
N LYS A 150 10.09 4.02 14.74
CA LYS A 150 8.67 4.31 15.02
C LYS A 150 7.90 4.46 13.71
N PRO A 151 7.56 3.34 13.05
CA PRO A 151 6.73 3.41 11.85
C PRO A 151 5.33 3.92 12.19
N ASP A 152 4.70 4.61 11.24
CA ASP A 152 3.30 5.03 11.37
C ASP A 152 2.34 3.83 11.30
N PHE A 153 2.73 2.77 10.55
CA PHE A 153 1.97 1.53 10.40
C PHE A 153 2.92 0.34 10.34
N GLY A 154 2.41 -0.85 10.69
CA GLY A 154 3.20 -2.05 10.76
C GLY A 154 4.08 -2.09 12.01
N GLU A 155 5.21 -2.78 11.92
CA GLU A 155 6.10 -3.02 13.04
C GLU A 155 7.52 -2.56 12.73
N PRO A 156 8.28 -2.07 13.74
CA PRO A 156 9.69 -1.70 13.55
C PRO A 156 10.50 -2.87 13.02
N GLN A 157 11.31 -2.61 12.00
CA GLN A 157 12.22 -3.63 11.46
C GLN A 157 13.57 -3.58 12.17
N ILE A 158 14.17 -4.76 12.41
CA ILE A 158 15.50 -4.89 12.97
C ILE A 158 16.52 -4.72 11.84
N PHE A 159 17.50 -3.84 12.03
CA PHE A 159 18.64 -3.69 11.13
C PHE A 159 19.81 -4.53 11.63
N GLU A 160 20.43 -5.30 10.74
CA GLU A 160 21.75 -5.89 10.98
C GLU A 160 22.84 -4.84 10.76
N GLU A 161 24.04 -5.12 11.23
CA GLU A 161 25.17 -4.19 11.06
C GLU A 161 25.45 -3.92 9.59
N GLY A 162 25.56 -2.65 9.22
CA GLY A 162 25.80 -2.20 7.85
C GLY A 162 24.57 -2.12 6.95
N GLU A 163 23.39 -2.55 7.38
CA GLU A 163 22.17 -2.42 6.61
C GLU A 163 21.64 -0.97 6.57
N VAL A 164 20.99 -0.66 5.47
CA VAL A 164 20.34 0.64 5.24
C VAL A 164 18.86 0.43 4.89
N PRO A 165 17.99 1.41 5.19
CA PRO A 165 16.58 1.35 4.80
C PRO A 165 16.44 1.51 3.28
N VAL A 166 15.51 0.75 2.68
CA VAL A 166 15.12 0.84 1.28
C VAL A 166 13.62 0.99 1.22
N PHE A 167 13.10 1.98 0.47
CA PHE A 167 11.72 2.43 0.52
C PHE A 167 11.00 2.27 -0.81
N TRP A 168 9.79 1.73 -0.77
CA TRP A 168 8.85 1.67 -1.90
C TRP A 168 7.58 2.45 -1.59
N VAL A 169 6.96 3.05 -2.60
CA VAL A 169 5.63 3.61 -2.43
C VAL A 169 4.66 2.50 -2.04
N SER A 170 3.84 2.73 -1.04
CA SER A 170 2.82 1.79 -0.56
C SER A 170 1.43 2.27 -0.94
N TYR A 171 0.57 1.38 -1.45
CA TYR A 171 -0.81 1.72 -1.79
C TYR A 171 -1.75 1.84 -0.58
N ILE A 172 -1.26 1.63 0.64
CA ILE A 172 -2.03 1.91 1.86
C ILE A 172 -2.43 3.40 2.00
N VAL A 173 -1.88 4.22 1.14
CA VAL A 173 -2.20 5.65 0.98
C VAL A 173 -3.70 5.91 0.98
N PHE A 174 -4.47 5.09 0.27
CA PHE A 174 -5.92 5.27 0.18
C PHE A 174 -6.64 5.09 1.53
N ALA A 175 -6.21 4.14 2.37
CA ALA A 175 -6.80 3.96 3.69
C ALA A 175 -6.49 5.12 4.64
N CYS A 176 -5.30 5.71 4.53
CA CYS A 176 -4.89 6.86 5.34
C CYS A 176 -5.57 8.16 4.87
N TRP A 177 -5.76 8.30 3.58
CA TRP A 177 -6.35 9.48 2.98
C TRP A 177 -7.83 9.63 3.31
N TYR A 178 -8.59 8.54 3.32
CA TYR A 178 -9.97 8.54 3.78
C TYR A 178 -10.13 9.01 5.24
N SER A 179 -9.13 8.81 6.09
CA SER A 179 -9.16 9.29 7.47
C SER A 179 -8.80 10.77 7.63
N GLU A 180 -8.22 11.40 6.60
CA GLU A 180 -7.79 12.81 6.62
C GLU A 180 -8.74 13.74 5.82
N LEU A 181 -9.66 13.20 5.04
CA LEU A 181 -10.67 14.01 4.33
C LEU A 181 -11.61 14.66 5.34
N SER A 182 -11.49 15.96 5.45
CA SER A 182 -12.39 16.79 6.26
C SER A 182 -13.82 16.74 5.72
N SER A 183 -14.74 16.88 6.63
CA SER A 183 -16.16 16.59 6.68
C SER A 183 -17.11 17.13 5.59
N ASP A 184 -16.68 17.69 4.47
CA ASP A 184 -17.59 18.51 3.68
C ASP A 184 -17.93 18.05 2.25
N THR A 185 -17.52 16.86 1.78
CA THR A 185 -17.66 16.60 0.34
C THR A 185 -18.07 15.17 -0.08
N PHE A 186 -18.70 14.34 0.76
CA PHE A 186 -19.24 13.06 0.28
C PHE A 186 -20.64 12.78 0.83
N LEU A 187 -21.61 12.85 -0.05
CA LEU A 187 -22.86 12.10 -0.01
C LEU A 187 -22.63 10.76 -0.71
#